data_9aca1ee6945b5c12e28cfcc869ea472a
#
_entry.id   9aca1ee6945b5c12e28cfcc869ea472a
#
_cell.length_a   1.000
_cell.length_b   1.000
_cell.length_c   1.000
_cell.angle_alpha   90.00
_cell.angle_beta   90.00
_cell.angle_gamma   90.00
#
_symmetry.space_group_name_H-M   'P 1'
#
loop_
_entity.id
_entity.type
_entity.pdbx_description
1 polymer ?
#
loop_
_entity_poly.entity_id
_entity_poly.type
_entity_poly.pdbx_seq_one_letter_code
_entity_poly.pdbx_strand_id
1 'polypeptide(L)'
;QESRDRVRAAIRNSGGKVPHGRVTVNLAPADLKKAGPTYDLPIAVGILMSSHQLLAPLDDALLVGEMSLDGVLRHTPGIISMVSVAADKGMKRAFVPAIDAQEAALVEGITVYPARNLAQLVRHLQGFEAILPVDPVTRIPEPDDHGALVDFADIRGQEHVKRGMEVAAAGSHNLIMTGPPGA
;
A
#
# COMPACT_ATOMS: atom_id res chain seq x y z
N GLN A 1 -13.80 -5.07 15.57
CA GLN A 1 -13.94 -4.07 16.65
C GLN A 1 -12.69 -3.16 16.67
N GLU A 2 -11.50 -3.71 16.60
CA GLU A 2 -10.22 -3.02 16.64
C GLU A 2 -10.07 -1.93 15.56
N SER A 3 -10.35 -2.22 14.28
CA SER A 3 -10.29 -1.23 13.19
C SER A 3 -11.22 -0.02 13.45
N ARG A 4 -12.42 -0.27 14.00
CA ARG A 4 -13.35 0.81 14.35
C ARG A 4 -12.75 1.75 15.41
N ASP A 5 -12.08 1.19 16.40
CA ASP A 5 -11.51 1.97 17.49
C ASP A 5 -10.27 2.74 17.03
N ARG A 6 -9.42 2.13 16.15
CA ARG A 6 -8.32 2.83 15.49
C ARG A 6 -8.79 4.00 14.65
N VAL A 7 -9.75 3.78 13.75
CA VAL A 7 -10.29 4.83 12.86
C VAL A 7 -10.87 5.99 13.66
N ARG A 8 -11.64 5.71 14.74
CA ARG A 8 -12.20 6.76 15.59
C ARG A 8 -11.14 7.57 16.33
N ALA A 9 -10.11 6.90 16.86
CA ALA A 9 -8.99 7.55 17.51
C ALA A 9 -8.19 8.40 16.51
N ALA A 10 -7.87 7.85 15.34
CA ALA A 10 -7.15 8.55 14.28
C ALA A 10 -7.87 9.82 13.82
N ILE A 11 -9.20 9.76 13.61
CA ILE A 11 -9.99 10.94 13.23
C ILE A 11 -9.89 12.04 14.32
N ARG A 12 -10.07 11.68 15.61
CA ARG A 12 -9.97 12.64 16.70
C ARG A 12 -8.60 13.27 16.83
N ASN A 13 -7.56 12.43 16.75
CA ASN A 13 -6.17 12.86 16.89
C ASN A 13 -5.70 13.67 15.67
N SER A 14 -6.39 13.54 14.53
CA SER A 14 -6.17 14.35 13.32
C SER A 14 -6.99 15.65 13.29
N GLY A 15 -7.67 15.99 14.39
CA GLY A 15 -8.48 17.22 14.50
C GLY A 15 -9.90 17.10 13.95
N GLY A 16 -10.30 15.92 13.46
CA GLY A 16 -11.65 15.65 13.00
C GLY A 16 -12.62 15.29 14.13
N LYS A 17 -13.92 15.39 13.84
CA LYS A 17 -14.99 15.00 14.76
C LYS A 17 -15.62 13.69 14.32
N VAL A 18 -15.70 12.73 15.22
CA VAL A 18 -16.47 11.52 14.99
C VAL A 18 -17.95 11.80 15.16
N PRO A 19 -18.81 11.47 14.19
CA PRO A 19 -20.26 11.70 14.32
C PRO A 19 -20.86 11.07 15.58
N HIS A 20 -21.79 11.77 16.22
CA HIS A 20 -22.51 11.33 17.43
C HIS A 20 -23.62 10.32 17.09
N GLY A 21 -23.66 9.64 16.06
CA GLY A 21 -24.69 8.71 15.68
C GLY A 21 -24.15 7.32 15.37
N ARG A 22 -25.05 6.47 14.93
CA ARG A 22 -24.68 5.18 14.38
C ARG A 22 -24.01 5.40 13.04
N VAL A 23 -22.75 5.01 12.91
CA VAL A 23 -22.02 4.99 11.65
C VAL A 23 -22.06 3.57 11.09
N THR A 24 -22.57 3.41 9.89
CA THR A 24 -22.57 2.14 9.16
C THR A 24 -21.59 2.25 8.01
N VAL A 25 -20.64 1.33 7.94
CA VAL A 25 -19.66 1.24 6.86
C VAL A 25 -20.01 0.04 6.01
N ASN A 26 -20.27 0.27 4.73
CA ASN A 26 -20.48 -0.79 3.75
C ASN A 26 -19.25 -0.89 2.84
N LEU A 27 -18.59 -2.05 2.86
CA LEU A 27 -17.46 -2.35 1.99
C LEU A 27 -17.95 -3.26 0.86
N ALA A 28 -18.25 -2.68 -0.28
CA ALA A 28 -18.66 -3.42 -1.48
C ALA A 28 -17.44 -4.03 -2.21
N PRO A 29 -17.60 -5.11 -2.99
CA PRO A 29 -18.76 -6.01 -3.02
C PRO A 29 -18.78 -6.97 -1.81
N ALA A 30 -19.96 -7.44 -1.40
CA ALA A 30 -20.15 -8.20 -0.16
C ALA A 30 -19.59 -9.64 -0.20
N ASP A 31 -19.46 -10.20 -1.39
CA ASP A 31 -18.98 -11.56 -1.67
C ASP A 31 -17.45 -11.71 -1.48
N LEU A 32 -16.70 -10.61 -1.46
CA LEU A 32 -15.27 -10.63 -1.23
C LEU A 32 -14.95 -10.44 0.25
N LYS A 33 -14.24 -11.40 0.83
CA LYS A 33 -13.74 -11.28 2.20
C LYS A 33 -12.70 -10.18 2.29
N LYS A 34 -13.05 -9.08 2.96
CA LYS A 34 -12.13 -7.99 3.27
C LYS A 34 -11.42 -8.32 4.58
N ALA A 35 -10.14 -8.61 4.51
CA ALA A 35 -9.32 -8.88 5.68
C ALA A 35 -8.20 -7.83 5.76
N GLY A 36 -7.87 -7.44 7.00
CA GLY A 36 -6.74 -6.56 7.28
C GLY A 36 -7.11 -5.08 7.48
N PRO A 37 -6.15 -4.33 8.01
CA PRO A 37 -6.30 -2.93 8.41
C PRO A 37 -6.13 -1.94 7.24
N THR A 38 -5.88 -2.40 6.03
CA THR A 38 -5.63 -1.61 4.81
C THR A 38 -6.76 -0.61 4.49
N TYR A 39 -7.98 -0.91 4.96
CA TYR A 39 -9.16 -0.07 4.74
C TYR A 39 -9.35 1.03 5.79
N ASP A 40 -8.47 1.16 6.77
CA ASP A 40 -8.62 2.17 7.83
C ASP A 40 -8.64 3.58 7.25
N LEU A 41 -7.73 3.90 6.33
CA LEU A 41 -7.65 5.21 5.67
C LEU A 41 -8.92 5.55 4.88
N PRO A 42 -9.38 4.74 3.91
CA PRO A 42 -10.59 5.06 3.16
C PRO A 42 -11.83 5.12 4.03
N ILE A 43 -11.93 4.33 5.10
CA ILE A 43 -13.03 4.43 6.07
C ILE A 43 -13.00 5.77 6.80
N ALA A 44 -11.83 6.21 7.27
CA ALA A 44 -11.69 7.50 7.97
C ALA A 44 -12.07 8.67 7.05
N VAL A 45 -11.56 8.67 5.83
CA VAL A 45 -11.88 9.70 4.82
C VAL A 45 -13.38 9.68 4.49
N GLY A 46 -13.97 8.50 4.29
CA GLY A 46 -15.41 8.35 4.04
C GLY A 46 -16.28 8.89 5.19
N ILE A 47 -15.88 8.69 6.47
CA ILE A 47 -16.56 9.25 7.63
C ILE A 47 -16.47 10.78 7.62
N LEU A 48 -15.30 11.34 7.34
CA LEU A 48 -15.11 12.79 7.27
C LEU A 48 -15.91 13.43 6.13
N MET A 49 -15.98 12.77 4.98
CA MET A 49 -16.80 13.23 3.85
C MET A 49 -18.29 13.16 4.15
N SER A 50 -18.78 12.02 4.69
CA SER A 50 -20.20 11.84 5.01
C SER A 50 -20.71 12.78 6.11
N SER A 51 -19.81 13.27 6.94
CA SER A 51 -20.09 14.27 7.99
C SER A 51 -19.81 15.72 7.56
N HIS A 52 -19.56 15.95 6.28
CA HIS A 52 -19.28 17.27 5.69
C HIS A 52 -18.06 17.99 6.28
N GLN A 53 -17.12 17.25 6.88
CA GLN A 53 -15.87 17.79 7.41
C GLN A 53 -14.77 17.85 6.33
N LEU A 54 -14.94 17.08 5.28
CA LEU A 54 -14.06 17.03 4.12
C LEU A 54 -14.91 17.04 2.85
N LEU A 55 -14.62 17.95 1.95
CA LEU A 55 -15.21 18.02 0.62
C LEU A 55 -14.09 17.93 -0.40
N ALA A 56 -13.97 16.79 -1.07
CA ALA A 56 -12.96 16.56 -2.09
C ALA A 56 -13.46 15.59 -3.15
N PRO A 57 -13.20 15.83 -4.45
CA PRO A 57 -13.49 14.86 -5.49
C PRO A 57 -12.46 13.72 -5.40
N LEU A 58 -12.94 12.51 -5.11
CA LEU A 58 -12.12 11.31 -4.95
C LEU A 58 -12.55 10.16 -5.87
N ASP A 59 -13.39 10.43 -6.86
CA ASP A 59 -13.93 9.41 -7.77
C ASP A 59 -12.85 8.71 -8.61
N ASP A 60 -11.74 9.39 -8.85
CA ASP A 60 -10.58 8.88 -9.60
C ASP A 60 -9.39 8.51 -8.70
N ALA A 61 -9.61 8.37 -7.38
CA ALA A 61 -8.54 8.20 -6.41
C ALA A 61 -8.62 6.86 -5.69
N LEU A 62 -7.49 6.17 -5.63
CA LEU A 62 -7.25 5.08 -4.67
C LEU A 62 -6.81 5.68 -3.34
N LEU A 63 -7.41 5.21 -2.25
CA LEU A 63 -6.93 5.46 -0.88
C LEU A 63 -6.66 4.10 -0.24
N VAL A 64 -5.46 3.92 0.29
CA VAL A 64 -5.05 2.68 0.94
C VAL A 64 -4.09 2.97 2.07
N GLY A 65 -4.26 2.29 3.20
CA GLY A 65 -3.34 2.40 4.33
C GLY A 65 -3.95 1.96 5.66
N GLU A 66 -3.13 1.24 6.42
CA GLU A 66 -3.37 1.01 7.83
C GLU A 66 -3.04 2.27 8.63
N MET A 67 -3.81 2.57 9.66
CA MET A 67 -3.54 3.69 10.57
C MET A 67 -3.24 3.20 11.98
N SER A 68 -2.30 3.89 12.63
CA SER A 68 -2.17 3.83 14.08
C SER A 68 -3.23 4.73 14.77
N LEU A 69 -3.33 4.63 16.08
CA LEU A 69 -4.30 5.42 16.87
C LEU A 69 -4.12 6.95 16.77
N ASP A 70 -2.91 7.39 16.50
CA ASP A 70 -2.55 8.80 16.26
C ASP A 70 -2.74 9.25 14.79
N GLY A 71 -3.22 8.34 13.93
CA GLY A 71 -3.51 8.64 12.53
C GLY A 71 -2.31 8.54 11.59
N VAL A 72 -1.15 8.06 12.05
CA VAL A 72 0.02 7.80 11.20
C VAL A 72 -0.26 6.61 10.28
N LEU A 73 0.07 6.73 9.01
CA LEU A 73 -0.05 5.65 8.02
C LEU A 73 1.16 4.72 8.11
N ARG A 74 0.86 3.43 8.16
CA ARG A 74 1.83 2.35 8.30
C ARG A 74 2.03 1.61 6.99
N HIS A 75 3.13 0.89 6.89
CA HIS A 75 3.41 -0.01 5.78
C HIS A 75 2.22 -0.93 5.48
N THR A 76 1.88 -1.03 4.20
CA THR A 76 0.77 -1.83 3.70
C THR A 76 1.30 -2.86 2.71
N PRO A 77 1.35 -4.14 3.07
CA PRO A 77 1.83 -5.19 2.17
C PRO A 77 1.04 -5.27 0.88
N GLY A 78 1.72 -5.48 -0.24
CA GLY A 78 1.09 -5.66 -1.55
C GLY A 78 0.63 -4.36 -2.21
N ILE A 79 1.23 -3.24 -1.88
CA ILE A 79 0.87 -1.91 -2.40
C ILE A 79 0.92 -1.85 -3.92
N ILE A 80 1.94 -2.45 -4.57
CA ILE A 80 2.05 -2.49 -6.04
C ILE A 80 0.80 -3.11 -6.65
N SER A 81 0.36 -4.26 -6.16
CA SER A 81 -0.80 -4.95 -6.70
C SER A 81 -2.09 -4.12 -6.59
N MET A 82 -2.27 -3.40 -5.47
CA MET A 82 -3.42 -2.54 -5.26
C MET A 82 -3.41 -1.33 -6.20
N VAL A 83 -2.25 -0.70 -6.36
CA VAL A 83 -2.07 0.47 -7.23
C VAL A 83 -2.18 0.05 -8.70
N SER A 84 -1.64 -1.11 -9.10
CA SER A 84 -1.77 -1.66 -10.45
C SER A 84 -3.24 -1.87 -10.83
N VAL A 85 -4.00 -2.56 -9.98
CA VAL A 85 -5.45 -2.74 -10.20
C VAL A 85 -6.19 -1.41 -10.29
N ALA A 86 -5.80 -0.40 -9.51
CA ALA A 86 -6.40 0.93 -9.58
C ALA A 86 -6.08 1.63 -10.91
N ALA A 87 -4.84 1.54 -11.38
CA ALA A 87 -4.41 2.08 -12.67
C ALA A 87 -5.18 1.41 -13.82
N ASP A 88 -5.31 0.08 -13.81
CA ASP A 88 -6.07 -0.71 -14.80
C ASP A 88 -7.55 -0.30 -14.83
N LYS A 89 -8.12 0.11 -13.71
CA LYS A 89 -9.49 0.65 -13.61
C LYS A 89 -9.59 2.12 -14.00
N GLY A 90 -8.52 2.75 -14.45
CA GLY A 90 -8.48 4.13 -14.92
C GLY A 90 -8.42 5.19 -13.82
N MET A 91 -8.14 4.81 -12.56
CA MET A 91 -7.89 5.77 -11.49
C MET A 91 -6.62 6.57 -11.81
N LYS A 92 -6.62 7.85 -11.44
CA LYS A 92 -5.54 8.79 -11.78
C LYS A 92 -4.63 9.11 -10.60
N ARG A 93 -5.12 8.92 -9.39
CA ARG A 93 -4.42 9.29 -8.15
C ARG A 93 -4.40 8.12 -7.17
N ALA A 94 -3.28 7.93 -6.50
CA ALA A 94 -3.16 6.96 -5.41
C ALA A 94 -2.57 7.65 -4.17
N PHE A 95 -3.31 7.67 -3.08
CA PHE A 95 -2.86 8.13 -1.78
C PHE A 95 -2.45 6.91 -0.96
N VAL A 96 -1.16 6.77 -0.72
CA VAL A 96 -0.55 5.59 -0.09
C VAL A 96 0.29 6.01 1.11
N PRO A 97 0.63 5.09 2.03
CA PRO A 97 1.60 5.39 3.08
C PRO A 97 2.93 5.89 2.49
N ALA A 98 3.50 6.93 3.09
CA ALA A 98 4.74 7.54 2.58
C ALA A 98 5.90 6.54 2.49
N ILE A 99 5.93 5.54 3.38
CA ILE A 99 6.94 4.48 3.37
C ILE A 99 6.83 3.57 2.14
N ASP A 100 5.63 3.41 1.57
CA ASP A 100 5.35 2.53 0.43
C ASP A 100 5.33 3.28 -0.91
N ALA A 101 5.48 4.60 -0.88
CA ALA A 101 5.22 5.45 -2.03
C ALA A 101 6.22 5.24 -3.18
N GLN A 102 7.47 4.92 -2.88
CA GLN A 102 8.48 4.61 -3.90
C GLN A 102 8.15 3.29 -4.62
N GLU A 103 7.72 2.28 -3.86
CA GLU A 103 7.26 1.02 -4.41
C GLU A 103 6.00 1.20 -5.27
N ALA A 104 5.04 1.98 -4.78
CA ALA A 104 3.80 2.30 -5.52
C ALA A 104 4.07 3.07 -6.82
N ALA A 105 5.10 3.93 -6.85
CA ALA A 105 5.48 4.74 -8.00
C ALA A 105 6.12 3.94 -9.16
N LEU A 106 6.37 2.64 -8.97
CA LEU A 106 6.75 1.72 -10.05
C LEU A 106 5.58 1.44 -11.01
N VAL A 107 4.34 1.73 -10.59
CA VAL A 107 3.15 1.52 -11.42
C VAL A 107 2.93 2.73 -12.32
N GLU A 108 2.95 2.49 -13.63
CA GLU A 108 2.71 3.55 -14.61
C GLU A 108 1.23 3.93 -14.71
N GLY A 109 0.96 5.14 -15.19
CA GLY A 109 -0.39 5.62 -15.50
C GLY A 109 -1.20 6.15 -14.32
N ILE A 110 -0.66 6.14 -13.11
CA ILE A 110 -1.27 6.66 -11.89
C ILE A 110 -0.30 7.55 -11.11
N THR A 111 -0.77 8.68 -10.60
CA THR A 111 0.05 9.60 -9.81
C THR A 111 0.01 9.22 -8.33
N VAL A 112 1.17 8.96 -7.73
CA VAL A 112 1.29 8.50 -6.35
C VAL A 112 1.57 9.66 -5.40
N TYR A 113 0.76 9.81 -4.36
CA TYR A 113 0.87 10.82 -3.31
C TYR A 113 1.24 10.18 -1.98
N PRO A 114 2.44 10.48 -1.41
CA PRO A 114 2.94 9.91 -0.18
C PRO A 114 2.28 10.56 1.05
N ALA A 115 1.29 9.95 1.64
CA ALA A 115 0.66 10.43 2.85
C ALA A 115 1.34 9.87 4.10
N ARG A 116 1.73 10.74 5.04
CA ARG A 116 2.35 10.34 6.31
C ARG A 116 1.31 10.01 7.37
N ASN A 117 0.22 10.76 7.38
CA ASN A 117 -0.86 10.61 8.34
C ASN A 117 -2.17 11.18 7.79
N LEU A 118 -3.28 10.86 8.47
CA LEU A 118 -4.61 11.32 8.11
C LEU A 118 -4.72 12.86 8.11
N ALA A 119 -4.12 13.54 9.09
CA ALA A 119 -4.19 15.01 9.20
C ALA A 119 -3.57 15.69 7.98
N GLN A 120 -2.38 15.24 7.53
CA GLN A 120 -1.72 15.74 6.34
C GLN A 120 -2.56 15.52 5.09
N LEU A 121 -3.11 14.31 4.94
CA LEU A 121 -3.98 14.00 3.79
C LEU A 121 -5.22 14.88 3.75
N VAL A 122 -5.90 15.08 4.88
CA VAL A 122 -7.07 15.95 4.98
C VAL A 122 -6.71 17.39 4.60
N ARG A 123 -5.60 17.93 5.11
CA ARG A 123 -5.14 19.28 4.75
C ARG A 123 -4.81 19.42 3.27
N HIS A 124 -4.21 18.38 2.67
CA HIS A 124 -3.95 18.33 1.24
C HIS A 124 -5.26 18.36 0.44
N LEU A 125 -6.21 17.50 0.78
CA LEU A 125 -7.50 17.43 0.10
C LEU A 125 -8.36 18.68 0.26
N GLN A 126 -8.16 19.44 1.34
CA GLN A 126 -8.77 20.75 1.57
C GLN A 126 -8.03 21.92 0.91
N GLY A 127 -6.85 21.65 0.31
CA GLY A 127 -6.04 22.68 -0.35
C GLY A 127 -5.18 23.54 0.58
N PHE A 128 -5.08 23.20 1.88
CA PHE A 128 -4.25 23.95 2.84
C PHE A 128 -2.77 23.59 2.78
N GLU A 129 -2.43 22.36 2.39
CA GLU A 129 -1.06 21.86 2.35
C GLU A 129 -0.91 20.88 1.19
N ALA A 130 -0.01 21.14 0.26
CA ALA A 130 0.19 20.26 -0.88
C ALA A 130 1.10 19.06 -0.48
N ILE A 131 0.63 17.85 -0.74
CA ILE A 131 1.50 16.67 -0.82
C ILE A 131 2.02 16.64 -2.25
N LEU A 132 3.33 16.70 -2.42
CA LEU A 132 3.93 16.55 -3.74
C LEU A 132 3.89 15.07 -4.14
N PRO A 133 3.53 14.77 -5.39
CA PRO A 133 3.57 13.40 -5.87
C PRO A 133 5.02 12.88 -5.91
N VAL A 134 5.15 11.58 -5.84
CA VAL A 134 6.44 10.92 -6.09
C VAL A 134 6.69 10.93 -7.58
N ASP A 135 7.91 11.27 -7.97
CA ASP A 135 8.33 11.16 -9.37
C ASP A 135 8.26 9.69 -9.82
N PRO A 136 7.73 9.41 -11.02
CA PRO A 136 7.72 8.06 -11.54
C PRO A 136 9.12 7.46 -11.54
N VAL A 137 9.27 6.30 -10.94
CA VAL A 137 10.55 5.57 -10.96
C VAL A 137 10.77 5.03 -12.36
N THR A 138 11.47 5.78 -13.19
CA THR A 138 11.75 5.43 -14.59
C THR A 138 12.82 4.35 -14.76
N ARG A 139 13.56 4.01 -13.70
CA ARG A 139 14.51 2.91 -13.65
C ARG A 139 14.50 2.27 -12.28
N ILE A 140 14.20 0.98 -12.24
CA ILE A 140 14.70 0.14 -11.16
C ILE A 140 16.22 0.20 -11.31
N PRO A 141 16.99 0.63 -10.28
CA PRO A 141 18.44 0.53 -10.36
C PRO A 141 18.76 -0.93 -10.70
N GLU A 142 19.45 -1.15 -11.83
CA GLU A 142 20.01 -2.47 -12.07
C GLU A 142 20.89 -2.76 -10.86
N PRO A 143 20.78 -3.95 -10.25
CA PRO A 143 21.70 -4.32 -9.19
C PRO A 143 23.10 -4.05 -9.74
N ASP A 144 23.91 -3.29 -8.98
CA ASP A 144 25.32 -3.14 -9.32
C ASP A 144 25.90 -4.53 -9.50
N ASP A 145 26.16 -4.90 -10.74
CA ASP A 145 26.67 -6.22 -11.17
C ASP A 145 28.18 -6.36 -10.79
N HIS A 146 28.53 -5.80 -9.64
CA HIS A 146 29.84 -5.94 -9.01
C HIS A 146 29.86 -6.98 -7.90
N GLY A 147 28.74 -7.66 -7.66
CA GLY A 147 28.71 -8.87 -6.84
C GLY A 147 29.32 -10.01 -7.66
N ALA A 148 30.37 -10.64 -7.12
CA ALA A 148 30.89 -11.89 -7.68
C ALA A 148 29.71 -12.80 -8.02
N LEU A 149 29.58 -13.17 -9.31
CA LEU A 149 28.57 -14.10 -9.77
C LEU A 149 28.77 -15.39 -8.95
N VAL A 150 27.87 -15.64 -8.01
CA VAL A 150 27.90 -16.89 -7.22
C VAL A 150 27.47 -18.00 -8.17
N ASP A 151 28.39 -18.91 -8.46
CA ASP A 151 28.12 -20.09 -9.27
C ASP A 151 27.53 -21.22 -8.40
N PHE A 152 26.73 -22.09 -8.99
CA PHE A 152 26.29 -23.32 -8.33
C PHE A 152 27.44 -24.21 -7.90
N ALA A 153 28.60 -24.10 -8.55
CA ALA A 153 29.84 -24.76 -8.15
C ALA A 153 30.35 -24.32 -6.78
N ASP A 154 30.05 -23.09 -6.37
CA ASP A 154 30.44 -22.54 -5.05
C ASP A 154 29.57 -23.08 -3.91
N ILE A 155 28.38 -23.59 -4.23
CA ILE A 155 27.44 -24.17 -3.26
C ILE A 155 27.80 -25.64 -3.04
N ARG A 156 28.16 -25.99 -1.82
CA ARG A 156 28.47 -27.38 -1.46
C ARG A 156 27.22 -28.15 -1.04
N GLY A 157 27.00 -29.31 -1.64
CA GLY A 157 25.81 -30.11 -1.38
C GLY A 157 24.54 -29.56 -2.01
N GLN A 158 23.39 -29.85 -1.43
CA GLN A 158 22.06 -29.38 -1.87
C GLN A 158 21.72 -29.73 -3.34
N GLU A 159 22.17 -30.89 -3.82
CA GLU A 159 22.07 -31.28 -5.25
C GLU A 159 20.60 -31.28 -5.75
N HIS A 160 19.65 -31.68 -4.89
CA HIS A 160 18.24 -31.67 -5.24
C HIS A 160 17.67 -30.25 -5.41
N VAL A 161 18.18 -29.28 -4.62
CA VAL A 161 17.78 -27.86 -4.72
C VAL A 161 18.38 -27.25 -5.97
N LYS A 162 19.67 -27.47 -6.24
CA LYS A 162 20.32 -27.03 -7.46
C LYS A 162 19.57 -27.52 -8.70
N ARG A 163 19.24 -28.82 -8.73
CA ARG A 163 18.47 -29.40 -9.83
C ARG A 163 17.08 -28.78 -9.98
N GLY A 164 16.41 -28.51 -8.86
CA GLY A 164 15.11 -27.80 -8.88
C GLY A 164 15.22 -26.38 -9.46
N MET A 165 16.29 -25.67 -9.11
CA MET A 165 16.55 -24.32 -9.63
C MET A 165 16.91 -24.34 -11.13
N GLU A 166 17.71 -25.28 -11.60
CA GLU A 166 18.02 -25.48 -13.03
C GLU A 166 16.74 -25.71 -13.85
N VAL A 167 15.87 -26.60 -13.39
CA VAL A 167 14.60 -26.91 -14.05
C VAL A 167 13.69 -25.68 -14.08
N ALA A 168 13.59 -24.97 -12.95
CA ALA A 168 12.79 -23.76 -12.86
C ALA A 168 13.31 -22.66 -13.80
N ALA A 169 14.63 -22.46 -13.86
CA ALA A 169 15.24 -21.48 -14.75
C ALA A 169 15.05 -21.86 -16.23
N ALA A 170 15.25 -23.12 -16.58
CA ALA A 170 15.07 -23.60 -17.95
C ALA A 170 13.61 -23.52 -18.44
N GLY A 171 12.65 -23.67 -17.53
CA GLY A 171 11.21 -23.61 -17.82
C GLY A 171 10.54 -22.27 -17.55
N SER A 172 11.29 -21.25 -17.12
CA SER A 172 10.73 -19.96 -16.65
C SER A 172 9.66 -20.12 -15.56
N HIS A 173 9.89 -21.07 -14.64
CA HIS A 173 8.97 -21.38 -13.57
C HIS A 173 9.31 -20.60 -12.29
N ASN A 174 8.27 -20.20 -11.56
CA ASN A 174 8.46 -19.68 -10.21
C ASN A 174 8.89 -20.81 -9.27
N LEU A 175 9.83 -20.52 -8.37
CA LEU A 175 10.31 -21.46 -7.36
C LEU A 175 10.15 -20.85 -5.97
N ILE A 176 9.66 -21.65 -5.03
CA ILE A 176 9.67 -21.32 -3.62
C ILE A 176 10.53 -22.34 -2.85
N MET A 177 11.41 -21.84 -1.98
CA MET A 177 12.24 -22.67 -1.11
C MET A 177 11.92 -22.38 0.33
N THR A 178 11.81 -23.41 1.15
CA THR A 178 11.60 -23.30 2.60
C THR A 178 12.65 -24.12 3.32
N GLY A 179 13.22 -23.59 4.39
CA GLY A 179 14.23 -24.27 5.20
C GLY A 179 14.54 -23.51 6.48
N PRO A 180 15.32 -24.10 7.38
CA PRO A 180 15.80 -23.41 8.56
C PRO A 180 16.79 -22.29 8.17
N PRO A 181 16.94 -21.25 9.03
CA PRO A 181 17.94 -20.22 8.80
C PRO A 181 19.35 -20.80 8.67
N GLY A 182 20.08 -20.43 7.62
CA GLY A 182 21.46 -20.87 7.39
C GLY A 182 21.58 -22.25 6.72
N ALA A 183 20.50 -22.80 6.17
CA ALA A 183 20.55 -24.06 5.39
C ALA A 183 21.08 -23.83 3.96
#